data_36dff8d2cd99a407a18fd89b10928147
#
_entry.id   36dff8d2cd99a407a18fd89b10928147
#
_cell.length_a   1.000
_cell.length_b   1.000
_cell.length_c   1.000
_cell.angle_alpha   90.00
_cell.angle_beta   90.00
_cell.angle_gamma   90.00
#
_symmetry.space_group_name_H-M   'P 1'
#
loop_
_entity.id
_entity.type
_entity.pdbx_description
1 polymer ?
#
loop_
_entity_poly.entity_id
_entity_poly.type
_entity_poly.pdbx_seq_one_letter_code
_entity_poly.pdbx_strand_id
1 'polypeptide(L)'
;IEEAKKRNPLFAVLQPTGAGSLSIVAYANARDTAYINGILNSPEAKQIIPSDCKLLWSANPADGIDAKNIFELHALKVTTANGRAPLEGDVIVDAHDEFDNFGRPCVSMQMNSEGARLWAQLTKANVGKAVAIVLDGVVYSAPRVNSEIEGGNSEISGNFTIEDTKDLANTLKSGRMPAPARIVQEEVVGPTLGAQSIQQGLTSFVIAFIVLCLYMIMMYGFVPGMMANSALIINLFFT
;
A
#
# COMPACT_ATOMS: atom_id res chain seq x y z
N ILE A 1 -7.72 34.50 3.91
CA ILE A 1 -7.28 33.13 4.23
C ILE A 1 -6.17 33.15 5.30
N GLU A 2 -5.12 33.97 5.20
CA GLU A 2 -4.05 34.03 6.21
C GLU A 2 -4.52 34.54 7.57
N GLU A 3 -5.43 35.52 7.61
CA GLU A 3 -6.02 36.02 8.88
C GLU A 3 -6.96 34.96 9.51
N ALA A 4 -7.70 34.22 8.71
CA ALA A 4 -8.52 33.09 9.18
C ALA A 4 -7.64 31.96 9.75
N LYS A 5 -6.49 31.67 9.11
CA LYS A 5 -5.49 30.71 9.60
C LYS A 5 -4.89 31.13 10.94
N LYS A 6 -4.71 32.43 11.17
CA LYS A 6 -4.21 32.92 12.48
C LYS A 6 -5.21 32.81 13.61
N ARG A 7 -6.53 32.96 13.33
CA ARG A 7 -7.58 32.84 14.35
C ARG A 7 -8.01 31.42 14.65
N ASN A 8 -8.13 30.58 13.61
CA ASN A 8 -8.54 29.18 13.71
C ASN A 8 -7.78 28.35 12.66
N PRO A 9 -6.56 27.93 12.94
CA PRO A 9 -5.69 27.32 11.95
C PRO A 9 -6.29 26.03 11.35
N LEU A 10 -7.07 25.29 12.11
CA LEU A 10 -7.72 24.08 11.64
C LEU A 10 -8.88 24.39 10.69
N PHE A 11 -9.80 25.29 11.05
CA PHE A 11 -10.97 25.62 10.25
C PHE A 11 -10.67 26.44 8.99
N ALA A 12 -9.46 26.96 8.84
CA ALA A 12 -9.03 27.61 7.61
C ALA A 12 -8.78 26.62 6.45
N VAL A 13 -8.52 25.38 6.77
CA VAL A 13 -8.15 24.31 5.80
C VAL A 13 -9.06 23.09 5.90
N LEU A 14 -9.79 22.93 7.00
CA LEU A 14 -10.74 21.86 7.25
C LEU A 14 -12.16 22.42 7.17
N GLN A 15 -12.97 21.85 6.29
CA GLN A 15 -14.37 22.22 6.13
C GLN A 15 -15.26 21.23 6.91
N PRO A 16 -15.78 21.61 8.08
CA PRO A 16 -16.62 20.71 8.86
C PRO A 16 -17.93 20.43 8.15
N THR A 17 -18.39 19.18 8.26
CA THR A 17 -19.69 18.75 7.75
C THR A 17 -20.79 19.17 8.73
N GLY A 18 -21.99 19.45 8.19
CA GLY A 18 -23.17 19.72 9.00
C GLY A 18 -23.70 18.48 9.74
N ALA A 19 -24.57 18.68 10.71
CA ALA A 19 -25.27 17.62 11.41
C ALA A 19 -26.10 16.78 10.43
N GLY A 20 -25.75 15.50 10.26
CA GLY A 20 -26.42 14.59 9.33
C GLY A 20 -25.47 13.64 8.59
N SER A 21 -24.20 13.93 8.57
CA SER A 21 -23.18 13.03 8.07
C SER A 21 -22.92 11.92 9.10
N LEU A 22 -22.99 10.65 8.69
CA LEU A 22 -22.92 9.51 9.62
C LEU A 22 -21.55 9.38 10.29
N SER A 23 -20.48 9.39 9.51
CA SER A 23 -19.11 9.22 9.99
C SER A 23 -18.17 10.32 9.55
N ILE A 24 -18.54 11.09 8.51
CA ILE A 24 -17.73 12.16 7.95
C ILE A 24 -17.89 13.41 8.82
N VAL A 25 -16.79 13.88 9.39
CA VAL A 25 -16.77 15.07 10.24
C VAL A 25 -16.30 16.31 9.51
N ALA A 26 -15.49 16.14 8.48
CA ALA A 26 -14.97 17.26 7.71
C ALA A 26 -14.42 16.81 6.35
N TYR A 27 -14.20 17.80 5.48
CA TYR A 27 -13.50 17.68 4.21
C TYR A 27 -12.23 18.54 4.22
N ALA A 28 -11.18 18.07 3.54
CA ALA A 28 -9.98 18.86 3.34
C ALA A 28 -9.31 18.54 2.00
N ASN A 29 -8.52 19.50 1.51
CA ASN A 29 -7.72 19.27 0.32
C ASN A 29 -6.52 18.36 0.65
N ALA A 30 -6.12 17.49 -0.30
CA ALA A 30 -4.98 16.59 -0.17
C ALA A 30 -3.69 17.30 0.28
N ARG A 31 -3.47 18.54 -0.16
CA ARG A 31 -2.29 19.34 0.21
C ARG A 31 -2.24 19.70 1.69
N ASP A 32 -3.40 19.81 2.33
CA ASP A 32 -3.53 20.27 3.70
C ASP A 32 -3.59 19.11 4.71
N THR A 33 -3.73 17.86 4.25
CA THR A 33 -3.87 16.68 5.12
C THR A 33 -2.68 16.49 6.06
N ALA A 34 -1.45 16.72 5.57
CA ALA A 34 -0.24 16.62 6.40
C ALA A 34 -0.23 17.69 7.52
N TYR A 35 -0.63 18.92 7.20
CA TYR A 35 -0.72 20.01 8.16
C TYR A 35 -1.81 19.74 9.20
N ILE A 36 -2.99 19.27 8.76
CA ILE A 36 -4.11 18.91 9.64
C ILE A 36 -3.70 17.77 10.57
N ASN A 37 -3.04 16.73 10.05
CA ASN A 37 -2.52 15.62 10.85
C ASN A 37 -1.52 16.09 11.92
N GLY A 38 -0.67 17.07 11.61
CA GLY A 38 0.22 17.69 12.58
C GLY A 38 -0.54 18.32 13.75
N ILE A 39 -1.63 19.02 13.48
CA ILE A 39 -2.49 19.63 14.51
C ILE A 39 -3.25 18.55 15.31
N LEU A 40 -3.88 17.60 14.63
CA LEU A 40 -4.68 16.53 15.27
C LEU A 40 -3.83 15.60 16.16
N ASN A 41 -2.56 15.44 15.84
CA ASN A 41 -1.62 14.66 16.63
C ASN A 41 -0.90 15.46 17.74
N SER A 42 -1.16 16.76 17.83
CA SER A 42 -0.57 17.58 18.89
C SER A 42 -1.03 17.14 20.29
N PRO A 43 -0.23 17.37 21.34
CA PRO A 43 -0.61 17.02 22.71
C PRO A 43 -1.90 17.71 23.16
N GLU A 44 -2.13 18.93 22.70
CA GLU A 44 -3.32 19.74 23.01
C GLU A 44 -4.57 19.13 22.37
N ALA A 45 -4.50 18.75 21.10
CA ALA A 45 -5.60 18.10 20.40
C ALA A 45 -5.96 16.75 21.03
N LYS A 46 -4.96 15.96 21.43
CA LYS A 46 -5.17 14.67 22.10
C LYS A 46 -5.84 14.77 23.48
N GLN A 47 -5.78 15.92 24.13
CA GLN A 47 -6.51 16.16 25.38
C GLN A 47 -8.00 16.46 25.14
N ILE A 48 -8.33 16.98 23.97
CA ILE A 48 -9.70 17.41 23.59
C ILE A 48 -10.44 16.27 22.89
N ILE A 49 -9.74 15.51 22.02
CA ILE A 49 -10.33 14.39 21.28
C ILE A 49 -10.54 13.23 22.25
N PRO A 50 -11.78 12.66 22.33
CA PRO A 50 -12.05 11.51 23.16
C PRO A 50 -11.10 10.35 22.85
N SER A 51 -10.64 9.64 23.85
CA SER A 51 -9.72 8.51 23.70
C SER A 51 -10.29 7.32 22.93
N ASP A 52 -11.61 7.24 22.86
CA ASP A 52 -12.38 6.26 22.09
C ASP A 52 -12.69 6.72 20.65
N CYS A 53 -12.16 7.87 20.22
CA CYS A 53 -12.33 8.42 18.89
C CYS A 53 -11.02 8.33 18.08
N LYS A 54 -11.10 7.76 16.89
CA LYS A 54 -10.01 7.72 15.92
C LYS A 54 -10.40 8.47 14.67
N LEU A 55 -9.57 9.43 14.28
CA LEU A 55 -9.78 10.22 13.06
C LEU A 55 -8.95 9.64 11.94
N LEU A 56 -9.59 9.27 10.82
CA LEU A 56 -8.93 8.67 9.66
C LEU A 56 -9.45 9.30 8.36
N TRP A 57 -8.57 9.41 7.39
CA TRP A 57 -8.90 9.92 6.06
C TRP A 57 -9.50 8.83 5.18
N SER A 58 -10.34 9.24 4.22
CA SER A 58 -10.81 8.34 3.15
C SER A 58 -9.65 7.93 2.25
N ALA A 59 -9.72 6.72 1.67
CA ALA A 59 -8.78 6.23 0.67
C ALA A 59 -8.95 6.97 -0.66
N ASN A 60 -10.21 7.17 -1.07
CA ASN A 60 -10.57 7.84 -2.30
C ASN A 60 -11.03 9.28 -2.03
N PRO A 61 -10.87 10.19 -3.01
CA PRO A 61 -11.44 11.53 -2.93
C PRO A 61 -12.97 11.48 -2.77
N ALA A 62 -13.52 12.52 -2.15
CA ALA A 62 -14.96 12.69 -2.01
C ALA A 62 -15.65 12.79 -3.38
N ASP A 63 -16.92 12.40 -3.43
CA ASP A 63 -17.73 12.47 -4.65
C ASP A 63 -18.06 13.91 -5.05
N GLY A 64 -17.86 14.25 -6.33
CA GLY A 64 -18.22 15.54 -6.88
C GLY A 64 -17.34 15.97 -8.05
N ILE A 65 -17.85 16.82 -8.92
CA ILE A 65 -17.20 17.23 -10.18
C ILE A 65 -15.87 17.99 -9.94
N ASP A 66 -15.75 18.70 -8.80
CA ASP A 66 -14.56 19.45 -8.41
C ASP A 66 -13.77 18.80 -7.26
N ALA A 67 -14.11 17.57 -6.88
CA ALA A 67 -13.62 16.95 -5.63
C ALA A 67 -12.34 16.10 -5.80
N LYS A 68 -11.70 16.07 -6.98
CA LYS A 68 -10.53 15.19 -7.26
C LYS A 68 -9.38 15.26 -6.27
N ASN A 69 -9.32 16.32 -5.45
CA ASN A 69 -8.28 16.49 -4.44
C ASN A 69 -8.86 16.72 -3.03
N ILE A 70 -10.15 16.46 -2.82
CA ILE A 70 -10.82 16.65 -1.52
C ILE A 70 -11.01 15.26 -0.90
N PHE A 71 -10.52 15.09 0.32
CA PHE A 71 -10.63 13.86 1.09
C PHE A 71 -11.54 14.05 2.28
N GLU A 72 -12.21 12.98 2.67
CA GLU A 72 -13.11 12.93 3.80
C GLU A 72 -12.37 12.57 5.07
N LEU A 73 -12.60 13.32 6.14
CA LEU A 73 -12.12 12.96 7.48
C LEU A 73 -13.25 12.26 8.23
N HIS A 74 -13.03 11.02 8.60
CA HIS A 74 -13.98 10.20 9.34
C HIS A 74 -13.63 10.15 10.83
N ALA A 75 -14.64 10.26 11.69
CA ALA A 75 -14.52 10.00 13.12
C ALA A 75 -15.08 8.60 13.42
N LEU A 76 -14.19 7.71 13.84
CA LEU A 76 -14.52 6.32 14.13
C LEU A 76 -14.47 6.08 15.63
N LYS A 77 -15.49 5.40 16.14
CA LYS A 77 -15.53 4.99 17.54
C LYS A 77 -14.73 3.70 17.74
N VAL A 78 -13.76 3.75 18.62
CA VAL A 78 -12.98 2.59 19.06
C VAL A 78 -13.74 1.93 20.21
N THR A 79 -14.18 0.69 20.00
CA THR A 79 -15.01 -0.05 20.97
C THR A 79 -14.20 -1.10 21.75
N THR A 80 -12.98 -1.38 21.33
CA THR A 80 -12.10 -2.38 21.94
C THR A 80 -11.04 -1.71 22.82
N ALA A 81 -10.71 -2.34 23.94
CA ALA A 81 -9.74 -1.80 24.89
C ALA A 81 -8.30 -1.73 24.35
N ASN A 82 -7.97 -2.54 23.32
CA ASN A 82 -6.68 -2.57 22.67
C ASN A 82 -6.57 -1.63 21.47
N GLY A 83 -7.63 -0.87 21.14
CA GLY A 83 -7.66 0.06 20.02
C GLY A 83 -7.75 -0.60 18.63
N ARG A 84 -7.92 -1.93 18.56
CA ARG A 84 -8.08 -2.68 17.32
C ARG A 84 -9.53 -2.68 16.84
N ALA A 85 -9.74 -3.06 15.59
CA ALA A 85 -11.07 -3.28 15.07
C ALA A 85 -11.74 -4.46 15.80
N PRO A 86 -13.06 -4.43 16.03
CA PRO A 86 -13.78 -5.58 16.58
C PRO A 86 -13.83 -6.78 15.64
N LEU A 87 -13.60 -6.57 14.35
CA LEU A 87 -13.47 -7.59 13.32
C LEU A 87 -12.22 -7.27 12.51
N GLU A 88 -11.29 -8.20 12.45
CA GLU A 88 -10.03 -8.10 11.70
C GLU A 88 -10.09 -8.94 10.42
N GLY A 89 -9.17 -8.72 9.49
CA GLY A 89 -9.18 -9.37 8.17
C GLY A 89 -8.91 -10.87 8.18
N ASP A 90 -8.43 -11.44 9.28
CA ASP A 90 -8.14 -12.86 9.44
C ASP A 90 -9.38 -13.77 9.39
N VAL A 91 -10.57 -13.21 9.65
CA VAL A 91 -11.84 -13.92 9.56
C VAL A 91 -12.40 -13.97 8.13
N ILE A 92 -11.83 -13.21 7.18
CA ILE A 92 -12.25 -13.20 5.79
C ILE A 92 -11.69 -14.44 5.08
N VAL A 93 -12.56 -15.27 4.52
CA VAL A 93 -12.20 -16.49 3.81
C VAL A 93 -11.96 -16.22 2.34
N ASP A 94 -12.83 -15.43 1.73
CA ASP A 94 -12.75 -15.02 0.32
C ASP A 94 -13.29 -13.61 0.12
N ALA A 95 -12.78 -12.93 -0.91
CA ALA A 95 -13.28 -11.65 -1.38
C ALA A 95 -13.05 -11.55 -2.89
N HIS A 96 -14.03 -11.06 -3.63
CA HIS A 96 -13.93 -10.86 -5.08
C HIS A 96 -14.74 -9.63 -5.50
N ASP A 97 -14.30 -9.03 -6.60
CA ASP A 97 -15.02 -7.94 -7.25
C ASP A 97 -16.27 -8.49 -7.95
N GLU A 98 -17.37 -7.76 -7.84
CA GLU A 98 -18.66 -8.12 -8.41
C GLU A 98 -19.41 -6.84 -8.82
N PHE A 99 -20.57 -6.99 -9.43
CA PHE A 99 -21.46 -5.88 -9.72
C PHE A 99 -22.76 -6.03 -8.90
N ASP A 100 -23.19 -4.95 -8.28
CA ASP A 100 -24.46 -4.91 -7.56
C ASP A 100 -25.65 -5.04 -8.53
N ASN A 101 -26.85 -5.17 -7.98
CA ASN A 101 -28.09 -5.27 -8.76
C ASN A 101 -28.36 -4.05 -9.66
N PHE A 102 -27.64 -2.95 -9.48
CA PHE A 102 -27.72 -1.73 -10.28
C PHE A 102 -26.58 -1.60 -11.29
N GLY A 103 -25.71 -2.62 -11.40
CA GLY A 103 -24.57 -2.63 -12.31
C GLY A 103 -23.39 -1.77 -11.82
N ARG A 104 -23.32 -1.42 -10.54
CA ARG A 104 -22.20 -0.66 -9.96
C ARG A 104 -21.17 -1.63 -9.39
N PRO A 105 -19.86 -1.32 -9.53
CA PRO A 105 -18.83 -2.15 -8.95
C PRO A 105 -18.96 -2.25 -7.41
N CYS A 106 -18.86 -3.45 -6.87
CA CYS A 106 -18.88 -3.73 -5.45
C CYS A 106 -17.89 -4.86 -5.13
N VAL A 107 -17.64 -5.10 -3.85
CA VAL A 107 -16.82 -6.22 -3.39
C VAL A 107 -17.69 -7.15 -2.56
N SER A 108 -17.80 -8.39 -3.00
CA SER A 108 -18.41 -9.47 -2.23
C SER A 108 -17.36 -10.10 -1.33
N MET A 109 -17.66 -10.28 -0.05
CA MET A 109 -16.76 -10.93 0.91
C MET A 109 -17.47 -12.03 1.68
N GLN A 110 -16.73 -13.09 1.97
CA GLN A 110 -17.18 -14.23 2.74
C GLN A 110 -16.31 -14.39 3.99
N MET A 111 -16.96 -14.56 5.14
CA MET A 111 -16.30 -14.75 6.42
C MET A 111 -16.42 -16.19 6.89
N ASN A 112 -15.49 -16.60 7.76
CA ASN A 112 -15.60 -17.86 8.47
C ASN A 112 -16.72 -17.80 9.53
N SER A 113 -17.02 -18.92 10.21
CA SER A 113 -18.12 -19.01 11.19
C SER A 113 -17.96 -18.04 12.37
N GLU A 114 -16.73 -17.77 12.80
CA GLU A 114 -16.43 -16.84 13.87
C GLU A 114 -16.68 -15.40 13.40
N GLY A 115 -16.15 -15.03 12.22
CA GLY A 115 -16.37 -13.73 11.59
C GLY A 115 -17.85 -13.46 11.35
N ALA A 116 -18.58 -14.45 10.84
CA ALA A 116 -20.03 -14.35 10.61
C ALA A 116 -20.80 -14.01 11.90
N ARG A 117 -20.45 -14.66 13.01
CA ARG A 117 -21.06 -14.39 14.32
C ARG A 117 -20.73 -12.99 14.83
N LEU A 118 -19.46 -12.59 14.74
CA LEU A 118 -19.02 -11.26 15.16
C LEU A 118 -19.63 -10.17 14.28
N TRP A 119 -19.73 -10.41 12.97
CA TRP A 119 -20.32 -9.49 12.01
C TRP A 119 -21.82 -9.28 12.26
N ALA A 120 -22.56 -10.36 12.53
CA ALA A 120 -23.97 -10.27 12.90
C ALA A 120 -24.15 -9.45 14.18
N GLN A 121 -23.35 -9.66 15.22
CA GLN A 121 -23.40 -8.86 16.44
C GLN A 121 -23.06 -7.40 16.21
N LEU A 122 -22.01 -7.12 15.42
CA LEU A 122 -21.56 -5.77 15.10
C LEU A 122 -22.63 -5.02 14.29
N THR A 123 -23.18 -5.64 13.27
CA THR A 123 -24.22 -5.03 12.43
C THR A 123 -25.51 -4.82 13.21
N LYS A 124 -25.94 -5.77 14.03
CA LYS A 124 -27.09 -5.63 14.93
C LYS A 124 -26.96 -4.43 15.89
N ALA A 125 -25.80 -4.27 16.51
CA ALA A 125 -25.55 -3.17 17.46
C ALA A 125 -25.44 -1.80 16.78
N ASN A 126 -25.21 -1.77 15.45
CA ASN A 126 -24.99 -0.55 14.68
C ASN A 126 -26.03 -0.32 13.58
N VAL A 127 -27.21 -0.93 13.66
CA VAL A 127 -28.32 -0.65 12.72
C VAL A 127 -28.61 0.86 12.71
N GLY A 128 -28.68 1.44 11.52
CA GLY A 128 -28.88 2.87 11.29
C GLY A 128 -27.62 3.73 11.42
N LYS A 129 -26.47 3.16 11.84
CA LYS A 129 -25.16 3.83 11.92
C LYS A 129 -24.26 3.37 10.79
N ALA A 130 -23.14 4.07 10.61
CA ALA A 130 -22.10 3.64 9.66
C ALA A 130 -21.13 2.67 10.34
N VAL A 131 -20.69 1.67 9.60
CA VAL A 131 -19.57 0.79 9.95
C VAL A 131 -18.46 0.99 8.93
N ALA A 132 -17.30 1.47 9.40
CA ALA A 132 -16.19 1.78 8.52
C ALA A 132 -15.34 0.55 8.23
N ILE A 133 -14.92 0.41 6.98
CA ILE A 133 -13.94 -0.55 6.50
C ILE A 133 -12.62 0.18 6.39
N VAL A 134 -11.66 -0.20 7.23
CA VAL A 134 -10.37 0.46 7.35
C VAL A 134 -9.26 -0.50 6.95
N LEU A 135 -8.42 -0.10 6.01
CA LEU A 135 -7.23 -0.83 5.58
C LEU A 135 -6.03 0.12 5.63
N ASP A 136 -4.93 -0.32 6.18
CA ASP A 136 -3.68 0.46 6.30
C ASP A 136 -3.84 1.86 6.89
N GLY A 137 -4.84 2.02 7.76
CA GLY A 137 -5.10 3.30 8.44
C GLY A 137 -5.90 4.32 7.64
N VAL A 138 -6.46 3.94 6.48
CA VAL A 138 -7.38 4.77 5.68
C VAL A 138 -8.75 4.11 5.58
N VAL A 139 -9.79 4.92 5.44
CA VAL A 139 -11.18 4.45 5.31
C VAL A 139 -11.50 4.25 3.84
N TYR A 140 -11.74 3.01 3.45
CA TYR A 140 -12.15 2.68 2.08
C TYR A 140 -13.64 2.90 1.86
N SER A 141 -14.46 2.57 2.84
CA SER A 141 -15.90 2.77 2.79
C SER A 141 -16.47 2.83 4.21
N ALA A 142 -17.58 3.52 4.38
CA ALA A 142 -18.29 3.59 5.65
C ALA A 142 -19.81 3.50 5.43
N PRO A 143 -20.31 2.36 4.91
CA PRO A 143 -21.71 2.19 4.59
C PRO A 143 -22.61 2.22 5.84
N ARG A 144 -23.83 2.67 5.64
CA ARG A 144 -24.87 2.58 6.67
C ARG A 144 -25.36 1.13 6.79
N VAL A 145 -25.44 0.65 8.01
CA VAL A 145 -26.04 -0.67 8.30
C VAL A 145 -27.56 -0.54 8.26
N ASN A 146 -28.20 -1.24 7.33
CA ASN A 146 -29.66 -1.23 7.19
C ASN A 146 -30.36 -2.26 8.10
N SER A 147 -29.72 -3.41 8.29
CA SER A 147 -30.23 -4.51 9.13
C SER A 147 -29.07 -5.35 9.63
N GLU A 148 -29.34 -6.24 10.58
CA GLU A 148 -28.42 -7.31 10.98
C GLU A 148 -28.07 -8.18 9.78
N ILE A 149 -26.78 -8.48 9.59
CA ILE A 149 -26.27 -9.33 8.49
C ILE A 149 -25.81 -10.64 9.08
N GLU A 150 -26.64 -11.66 8.90
CA GLU A 150 -26.34 -13.03 9.31
C GLU A 150 -25.65 -13.80 8.17
N GLY A 151 -24.96 -14.88 8.52
CA GLY A 151 -24.41 -15.84 7.53
C GLY A 151 -23.04 -15.53 6.98
N GLY A 152 -22.41 -14.39 7.32
CA GLY A 152 -21.00 -14.11 6.99
C GLY A 152 -20.72 -13.70 5.54
N ASN A 153 -21.73 -13.62 4.69
CA ASN A 153 -21.63 -13.02 3.37
C ASN A 153 -22.02 -11.56 3.45
N SER A 154 -21.20 -10.69 2.89
CA SER A 154 -21.46 -9.26 2.90
C SER A 154 -20.95 -8.60 1.62
N GLU A 155 -21.67 -7.58 1.18
CA GLU A 155 -21.33 -6.77 0.02
C GLU A 155 -20.87 -5.39 0.49
N ILE A 156 -19.72 -4.97 0.00
CA ILE A 156 -19.19 -3.63 0.23
C ILE A 156 -19.49 -2.81 -1.01
N SER A 157 -20.47 -1.94 -0.90
CA SER A 157 -20.84 -0.99 -1.94
C SER A 157 -20.35 0.41 -1.60
N GLY A 158 -20.05 1.19 -2.62
CA GLY A 158 -19.57 2.55 -2.50
C GLY A 158 -19.37 3.16 -3.88
N ASN A 159 -18.77 4.34 -3.93
CA ASN A 159 -18.37 4.93 -5.21
C ASN A 159 -17.00 4.37 -5.64
N PHE A 160 -17.00 3.12 -6.09
CA PHE A 160 -15.82 2.41 -6.51
C PHE A 160 -15.71 2.39 -8.02
N THR A 161 -14.48 2.49 -8.51
CA THR A 161 -14.14 2.08 -9.88
C THR A 161 -13.92 0.55 -9.89
N ILE A 162 -13.87 -0.04 -11.08
CA ILE A 162 -13.56 -1.47 -11.24
C ILE A 162 -12.14 -1.79 -10.71
N GLU A 163 -11.20 -0.84 -10.83
CA GLU A 163 -9.84 -0.98 -10.29
C GLU A 163 -9.87 -0.98 -8.76
N ASP A 164 -10.60 -0.05 -8.14
CA ASP A 164 -10.74 0.03 -6.69
C ASP A 164 -11.32 -1.25 -6.09
N THR A 165 -12.34 -1.83 -6.73
CA THR A 165 -12.96 -3.08 -6.24
C THR A 165 -12.01 -4.27 -6.34
N LYS A 166 -11.20 -4.36 -7.40
CA LYS A 166 -10.18 -5.40 -7.55
C LYS A 166 -9.08 -5.26 -6.50
N ASP A 167 -8.59 -4.05 -6.29
CA ASP A 167 -7.54 -3.79 -5.30
C ASP A 167 -8.05 -4.04 -3.87
N LEU A 168 -9.28 -3.61 -3.57
CA LEU A 168 -9.92 -3.88 -2.29
C LEU A 168 -10.15 -5.38 -2.07
N ALA A 169 -10.66 -6.10 -3.06
CA ALA A 169 -10.85 -7.55 -2.99
C ALA A 169 -9.53 -8.29 -2.77
N ASN A 170 -8.47 -7.93 -3.51
CA ASN A 170 -7.14 -8.50 -3.34
C ASN A 170 -6.56 -8.21 -1.95
N THR A 171 -6.74 -6.99 -1.45
CA THR A 171 -6.28 -6.59 -0.11
C THR A 171 -7.01 -7.36 0.99
N LEU A 172 -8.33 -7.49 0.88
CA LEU A 172 -9.15 -8.29 1.81
C LEU A 172 -8.77 -9.77 1.78
N LYS A 173 -8.54 -10.32 0.60
CA LYS A 173 -8.11 -11.71 0.42
C LYS A 173 -6.71 -11.97 0.95
N SER A 174 -5.80 -11.01 0.82
CA SER A 174 -4.43 -11.08 1.34
C SER A 174 -4.31 -10.68 2.82
N GLY A 175 -5.32 -10.09 3.42
CA GLY A 175 -5.40 -9.67 4.83
C GLY A 175 -5.20 -10.79 5.87
N ARG A 176 -5.01 -12.03 5.41
CA ARG A 176 -4.56 -13.19 6.19
C ARG A 176 -3.07 -13.17 6.58
N MET A 177 -2.28 -12.18 6.12
CA MET A 177 -0.87 -12.14 6.53
C MET A 177 -0.75 -11.65 7.97
N PRO A 178 -0.37 -12.53 8.92
CA PRO A 178 -0.35 -12.20 10.34
C PRO A 178 0.80 -11.27 10.75
N ALA A 179 1.63 -10.82 9.81
CA ALA A 179 2.71 -9.86 10.07
C ALA A 179 2.98 -8.99 8.84
N PRO A 180 3.19 -7.67 8.99
CA PRO A 180 3.71 -6.86 7.92
C PRO A 180 5.09 -7.41 7.53
N ALA A 181 5.25 -7.83 6.28
CA ALA A 181 6.55 -8.18 5.74
C ALA A 181 7.44 -6.92 5.82
N ARG A 182 8.39 -6.90 6.76
CA ARG A 182 9.45 -5.91 6.73
C ARG A 182 10.47 -6.37 5.70
N ILE A 183 10.73 -5.54 4.71
CA ILE A 183 11.92 -5.70 3.87
C ILE A 183 13.12 -5.54 4.81
N VAL A 184 13.72 -6.67 5.20
CA VAL A 184 14.85 -6.69 6.14
C VAL A 184 16.14 -6.33 5.41
N GLN A 185 16.18 -6.58 4.10
CA GLN A 185 17.32 -6.26 3.25
C GLN A 185 16.85 -6.15 1.79
N GLU A 186 17.02 -5.00 1.20
CA GLU A 186 16.94 -4.80 -0.25
C GLU A 186 18.36 -4.83 -0.80
N GLU A 187 18.76 -5.98 -1.30
CA GLU A 187 20.05 -6.11 -1.99
C GLU A 187 19.87 -5.62 -3.43
N VAL A 188 20.05 -4.33 -3.62
CA VAL A 188 20.11 -3.74 -4.95
C VAL A 188 21.44 -4.15 -5.57
N VAL A 189 21.44 -5.25 -6.30
CA VAL A 189 22.58 -5.63 -7.15
C VAL A 189 22.66 -4.62 -8.28
N GLY A 190 23.37 -3.52 -8.02
CA GLY A 190 23.59 -2.48 -9.01
C GLY A 190 24.41 -3.01 -10.20
N PRO A 191 24.25 -2.42 -11.40
CA PRO A 191 25.01 -2.80 -12.62
C PRO A 191 26.53 -2.71 -12.44
N THR A 192 27.01 -2.07 -11.40
CA THR A 192 28.41 -1.87 -11.09
C THR A 192 29.17 -3.15 -10.73
N LEU A 193 28.52 -4.13 -10.06
CA LEU A 193 29.14 -5.42 -9.74
C LEU A 193 29.39 -6.26 -11.00
N GLY A 194 28.50 -6.20 -11.98
CA GLY A 194 28.70 -6.85 -13.28
C GLY A 194 29.86 -6.25 -14.05
N ALA A 195 29.96 -4.92 -14.11
CA ALA A 195 31.03 -4.23 -14.81
C ALA A 195 32.41 -4.49 -14.18
N GLN A 196 32.52 -4.50 -12.85
CA GLN A 196 33.74 -4.77 -12.13
C GLN A 196 34.21 -6.23 -12.32
N SER A 197 33.29 -7.19 -12.28
CA SER A 197 33.59 -8.61 -12.52
C SER A 197 34.06 -8.86 -13.96
N ILE A 198 33.45 -8.24 -14.94
CA ILE A 198 33.86 -8.31 -16.37
C ILE A 198 35.24 -7.70 -16.54
N GLN A 199 35.52 -6.55 -15.94
CA GLN A 199 36.83 -5.89 -16.05
C GLN A 199 37.92 -6.70 -15.39
N GLN A 200 37.69 -7.29 -14.23
CA GLN A 200 38.62 -8.19 -13.55
C GLN A 200 38.87 -9.47 -14.36
N GLY A 201 37.82 -10.07 -14.93
CA GLY A 201 37.92 -11.23 -15.80
C GLY A 201 38.75 -10.94 -17.06
N LEU A 202 38.50 -9.80 -17.73
CA LEU A 202 39.24 -9.38 -18.89
C LEU A 202 40.74 -9.13 -18.58
N THR A 203 41.00 -8.48 -17.45
CA THR A 203 42.39 -8.23 -17.01
C THR A 203 43.15 -9.54 -16.75
N SER A 204 42.51 -10.49 -16.04
CA SER A 204 43.10 -11.81 -15.79
C SER A 204 43.36 -12.60 -17.07
N PHE A 205 42.40 -12.52 -18.03
CA PHE A 205 42.57 -13.14 -19.35
C PHE A 205 43.76 -12.58 -20.11
N VAL A 206 43.91 -11.24 -20.16
CA VAL A 206 45.04 -10.59 -20.86
C VAL A 206 46.38 -10.99 -20.23
N ILE A 207 46.48 -11.02 -18.91
CA ILE A 207 47.71 -11.44 -18.21
C ILE A 207 48.04 -12.90 -18.54
N ALA A 208 47.09 -13.81 -18.46
CA ALA A 208 47.27 -15.22 -18.77
C ALA A 208 47.71 -15.42 -20.23
N PHE A 209 47.11 -14.65 -21.16
CA PHE A 209 47.47 -14.69 -22.57
C PHE A 209 48.90 -14.23 -22.83
N ILE A 210 49.36 -13.15 -22.20
CA ILE A 210 50.76 -12.68 -22.31
C ILE A 210 51.73 -13.72 -21.77
N VAL A 211 51.46 -14.34 -20.64
CA VAL A 211 52.30 -15.39 -20.06
C VAL A 211 52.42 -16.59 -21.00
N LEU A 212 51.27 -16.99 -21.62
CA LEU A 212 51.24 -18.08 -22.59
C LEU A 212 52.03 -17.76 -23.84
N CYS A 213 51.96 -16.53 -24.36
CA CYS A 213 52.76 -16.08 -25.51
C CYS A 213 54.25 -16.11 -25.19
N LEU A 214 54.68 -15.66 -24.02
CA LEU A 214 56.07 -15.69 -23.57
C LEU A 214 56.57 -17.15 -23.41
N TYR A 215 55.76 -18.01 -22.84
CA TYR A 215 56.06 -19.43 -22.70
C TYR A 215 56.28 -20.11 -24.05
N MET A 216 55.42 -19.82 -25.06
CA MET A 216 55.57 -20.37 -26.40
C MET A 216 56.88 -19.92 -27.08
N ILE A 217 57.25 -18.66 -26.92
CA ILE A 217 58.51 -18.14 -27.46
C ILE A 217 59.73 -18.81 -26.79
N MET A 218 59.69 -19.04 -25.48
CA MET A 218 60.75 -19.65 -24.70
C MET A 218 60.91 -21.12 -25.04
N MET A 219 59.84 -21.88 -25.24
CA MET A 219 59.89 -23.32 -25.53
C MET A 219 60.22 -23.66 -26.98
N TYR A 220 59.69 -22.90 -27.94
CA TYR A 220 59.84 -23.22 -29.37
C TYR A 220 60.89 -22.35 -30.08
N GLY A 221 61.46 -21.37 -29.39
CA GLY A 221 62.37 -20.40 -29.97
C GLY A 221 61.60 -19.20 -30.62
N PHE A 222 62.38 -18.16 -30.96
CA PHE A 222 61.82 -16.88 -31.35
C PHE A 222 60.95 -16.96 -32.62
N VAL A 223 61.44 -17.57 -33.69
CA VAL A 223 60.70 -17.59 -34.99
C VAL A 223 59.49 -18.54 -34.97
N PRO A 224 59.66 -19.83 -34.55
CA PRO A 224 58.48 -20.71 -34.48
C PRO A 224 57.49 -20.29 -33.43
N GLY A 225 57.93 -19.71 -32.29
CA GLY A 225 57.06 -19.18 -31.23
C GLY A 225 56.20 -17.99 -31.71
N MET A 226 56.78 -17.09 -32.51
CA MET A 226 56.03 -15.99 -33.12
C MET A 226 54.95 -16.47 -34.11
N MET A 227 55.27 -17.50 -34.91
CA MET A 227 54.28 -18.08 -35.84
C MET A 227 53.12 -18.75 -35.08
N ALA A 228 53.42 -19.49 -34.02
CA ALA A 228 52.40 -20.12 -33.17
C ALA A 228 51.51 -19.09 -32.48
N ASN A 229 52.08 -18.01 -31.95
CA ASN A 229 51.36 -16.93 -31.32
C ASN A 229 50.44 -16.19 -32.32
N SER A 230 50.93 -15.97 -33.56
CA SER A 230 50.11 -15.36 -34.61
C SER A 230 48.91 -16.24 -34.98
N ALA A 231 49.10 -17.54 -35.07
CA ALA A 231 47.98 -18.47 -35.29
C ALA A 231 46.96 -18.48 -34.13
N LEU A 232 47.45 -18.36 -32.90
CA LEU A 232 46.62 -18.30 -31.70
C LEU A 232 45.76 -17.01 -31.66
N ILE A 233 46.35 -15.88 -32.01
CA ILE A 233 45.63 -14.58 -32.10
C ILE A 233 44.57 -14.64 -33.20
N ILE A 234 44.89 -15.19 -34.36
CA ILE A 234 43.94 -15.34 -35.46
C ILE A 234 42.79 -16.26 -35.04
N ASN A 235 43.08 -17.37 -34.40
CA ASN A 235 42.05 -18.28 -33.89
C ASN A 235 41.11 -17.60 -32.89
N LEU A 236 41.68 -16.83 -31.93
CA LEU A 236 40.92 -16.08 -30.94
C LEU A 236 39.99 -15.05 -31.59
N PHE A 237 40.39 -14.45 -32.71
CA PHE A 237 39.58 -13.44 -33.38
C PHE A 237 38.41 -14.03 -34.20
N PHE A 238 38.54 -15.28 -34.66
CA PHE A 238 37.53 -15.97 -35.46
C PHE A 238 36.61 -16.90 -34.66
N THR A 239 36.81 -17.05 -33.35
CA THR A 239 35.94 -17.78 -32.43
C THR A 239 35.06 -16.84 -31.62
#